data_de282c72a5a62cfebedc43554e84e8f6
#
_entry.id   de282c72a5a62cfebedc43554e84e8f6
#
_cell.length_a   1.000
_cell.length_b   1.000
_cell.length_c   1.000
_cell.angle_alpha   90.00
_cell.angle_beta   90.00
_cell.angle_gamma   90.00
#
_symmetry.space_group_name_H-M   'P 1'
#
loop_
_entity.id
_entity.type
_entity.pdbx_description
1 polymer ?
#
loop_
_entity_poly.entity_id
_entity_poly.type
_entity_poly.pdbx_seq_one_letter_code
_entity_poly.pdbx_strand_id
1 'polypeptide(L)'
;MNKNKGMWLILATAVISGLAVFVSKFGVSVVNPYIFTGWKNIIVAVLAIAWILTFKDWRTLKILNQKKWLMLVLAGLIGGSIPFLLFFKGLSMTSAAQGAFIHKTMFIYVALLAAVFLREKISRGVLAAGLLMILGNVLLLGLIPHRFGWGDGLILLATLLWAGESVLSKYLLTDLPARIVIWGRMFFGSVFILLFWLLTGQFALALAVDSAQIGWIAVSSVLLFGYAATWYSGLKYVKVSAAAAILLLGSPITTLLSLAFLGEQILVSQTVGIILTLAAAVLIFKLSSRYVQEKSARAV
;
A
#
# COMPACT_ATOMS: atom_id res chain seq x y z
N MET A 1 -5.16 -18.69 -13.12
CA MET A 1 -4.69 -18.57 -11.73
C MET A 1 -5.91 -18.42 -10.85
N ASN A 2 -6.06 -19.26 -9.82
CA ASN A 2 -7.28 -19.36 -9.01
C ASN A 2 -7.47 -18.06 -8.16
N LYS A 3 -8.70 -17.54 -8.04
CA LYS A 3 -9.04 -16.35 -7.24
C LYS A 3 -8.62 -16.49 -5.76
N ASN A 4 -8.61 -17.71 -5.23
CA ASN A 4 -8.07 -17.99 -3.90
C ASN A 4 -6.58 -17.57 -3.80
N LYS A 5 -5.77 -17.80 -4.84
CA LYS A 5 -4.38 -17.33 -4.88
C LYS A 5 -4.30 -15.80 -4.83
N GLY A 6 -5.23 -15.09 -5.51
CA GLY A 6 -5.32 -13.63 -5.40
C GLY A 6 -5.60 -13.15 -3.99
N MET A 7 -6.54 -13.79 -3.28
CA MET A 7 -6.85 -13.47 -1.88
C MET A 7 -5.68 -13.68 -0.93
N TRP A 8 -4.96 -14.81 -1.07
CA TRP A 8 -3.76 -15.09 -0.28
C TRP A 8 -2.64 -14.07 -0.53
N LEU A 9 -2.46 -13.63 -1.79
CA LEU A 9 -1.51 -12.57 -2.11
C LEU A 9 -1.88 -11.24 -1.45
N ILE A 10 -3.17 -10.89 -1.41
CA ILE A 10 -3.63 -9.67 -0.71
C ILE A 10 -3.46 -9.79 0.81
N LEU A 11 -3.67 -10.98 1.40
CA LEU A 11 -3.37 -11.23 2.80
C LEU A 11 -1.87 -11.07 3.10
N ALA A 12 -1.01 -11.65 2.26
CA ALA A 12 0.44 -11.46 2.36
C ALA A 12 0.81 -9.98 2.25
N THR A 13 0.16 -9.24 1.34
CA THR A 13 0.34 -7.78 1.24
C THR A 13 0.00 -7.07 2.54
N ALA A 14 -1.09 -7.45 3.22
CA ALA A 14 -1.50 -6.83 4.47
C ALA A 14 -0.46 -7.06 5.58
N VAL A 15 0.10 -8.28 5.67
CA VAL A 15 1.19 -8.60 6.61
C VAL A 15 2.43 -7.77 6.31
N ILE A 16 2.89 -7.79 5.05
CA ILE A 16 4.06 -7.01 4.61
C ILE A 16 3.82 -5.51 4.85
N SER A 17 2.61 -5.02 4.62
CA SER A 17 2.24 -3.61 4.87
C SER A 17 2.42 -3.21 6.33
N GLY A 18 1.97 -4.06 7.27
CA GLY A 18 2.15 -3.81 8.71
C GLY A 18 3.62 -3.76 9.11
N LEU A 19 4.40 -4.74 8.68
CA LEU A 19 5.86 -4.78 8.87
C LEU A 19 6.53 -3.55 8.24
N ALA A 20 6.16 -3.20 7.00
CA ALA A 20 6.78 -2.11 6.26
C ALA A 20 6.55 -0.75 6.93
N VAL A 21 5.36 -0.48 7.47
CA VAL A 21 5.09 0.78 8.20
C VAL A 21 5.91 0.83 9.48
N PHE A 22 5.95 -0.26 10.26
CA PHE A 22 6.73 -0.36 11.48
C PHE A 22 8.23 -0.12 11.22
N VAL A 23 8.83 -0.88 10.31
CA VAL A 23 10.25 -0.76 9.94
C VAL A 23 10.58 0.63 9.37
N SER A 24 9.71 1.15 8.51
CA SER A 24 9.93 2.47 7.91
C SER A 24 9.90 3.61 8.92
N LYS A 25 9.19 3.46 10.07
CA LYS A 25 9.23 4.46 11.13
C LYS A 25 10.64 4.66 11.68
N PHE A 26 11.39 3.56 11.89
CA PHE A 26 12.79 3.64 12.27
C PHE A 26 13.66 4.18 11.15
N GLY A 27 13.41 3.76 9.91
CA GLY A 27 14.13 4.27 8.75
C GLY A 27 14.05 5.80 8.62
N VAL A 28 12.86 6.39 8.76
CA VAL A 28 12.69 7.85 8.66
C VAL A 28 13.12 8.62 9.90
N SER A 29 13.47 7.96 11.00
CA SER A 29 14.10 8.61 12.15
C SER A 29 15.62 8.77 11.99
N VAL A 30 16.23 7.95 11.11
CA VAL A 30 17.67 7.93 10.85
C VAL A 30 18.03 8.58 9.51
N VAL A 31 17.16 8.41 8.50
CA VAL A 31 17.37 8.91 7.14
C VAL A 31 16.39 10.06 6.86
N ASN A 32 16.85 11.08 6.16
CA ASN A 32 15.93 12.11 5.65
C ASN A 32 14.76 11.44 4.90
N PRO A 33 13.48 11.73 5.24
CA PRO A 33 12.33 11.02 4.68
C PRO A 33 12.24 11.06 3.16
N TYR A 34 12.70 12.14 2.53
CA TYR A 34 12.69 12.29 1.08
C TYR A 34 13.77 11.45 0.41
N ILE A 35 14.95 11.38 1.03
CA ILE A 35 16.06 10.53 0.55
C ILE A 35 15.71 9.06 0.73
N PHE A 36 15.20 8.68 1.91
CA PHE A 36 14.70 7.34 2.20
C PHE A 36 13.68 6.88 1.17
N THR A 37 12.70 7.74 0.83
CA THR A 37 11.67 7.48 -0.16
C THR A 37 12.25 7.23 -1.55
N GLY A 38 13.13 8.11 -2.01
CA GLY A 38 13.63 8.04 -3.39
C GLY A 38 14.51 6.81 -3.60
N TRP A 39 15.45 6.52 -2.70
CA TRP A 39 16.28 5.33 -2.82
C TRP A 39 15.47 4.05 -2.81
N LYS A 40 14.46 3.93 -1.94
CA LYS A 40 13.53 2.78 -1.95
C LYS A 40 12.86 2.60 -3.29
N ASN A 41 12.34 3.67 -3.88
CA ASN A 41 11.64 3.58 -5.16
C ASN A 41 12.60 3.22 -6.29
N ILE A 42 13.80 3.79 -6.33
CA ILE A 42 14.84 3.47 -7.32
C ILE A 42 15.21 1.98 -7.23
N ILE A 43 15.48 1.47 -6.03
CA ILE A 43 15.82 0.05 -5.83
C ILE A 43 14.68 -0.84 -6.31
N VAL A 44 13.43 -0.53 -5.94
CA VAL A 44 12.27 -1.33 -6.37
C VAL A 44 12.03 -1.23 -7.88
N ALA A 45 12.28 -0.07 -8.50
CA ALA A 45 12.22 0.07 -9.96
C ALA A 45 13.25 -0.82 -10.66
N VAL A 46 14.48 -0.88 -10.15
CA VAL A 46 15.54 -1.77 -10.66
C VAL A 46 15.15 -3.24 -10.50
N LEU A 47 14.65 -3.65 -9.34
CA LEU A 47 14.16 -5.01 -9.12
C LEU A 47 12.99 -5.37 -10.05
N ALA A 48 12.10 -4.41 -10.31
CA ALA A 48 10.99 -4.61 -11.24
C ALA A 48 11.45 -4.74 -12.69
N ILE A 49 12.50 -4.00 -13.12
CA ILE A 49 13.14 -4.17 -14.42
C ILE A 49 13.70 -5.60 -14.55
N ALA A 50 14.49 -6.04 -13.56
CA ALA A 50 15.04 -7.39 -13.54
C ALA A 50 13.91 -8.44 -13.66
N TRP A 51 12.80 -8.23 -12.97
CA TRP A 51 11.64 -9.13 -13.03
C TRP A 51 10.97 -9.13 -14.42
N ILE A 52 10.81 -7.97 -15.07
CA ILE A 52 10.30 -7.86 -16.45
C ILE A 52 11.20 -8.58 -17.43
N LEU A 53 12.52 -8.45 -17.31
CA LEU A 53 13.49 -9.09 -18.19
C LEU A 53 13.46 -10.62 -18.06
N THR A 54 13.41 -11.13 -16.82
CA THR A 54 13.33 -12.57 -16.53
C THR A 54 12.11 -13.23 -17.17
N PHE A 55 10.95 -12.56 -17.16
CA PHE A 55 9.71 -13.08 -17.72
C PHE A 55 9.42 -12.61 -19.14
N LYS A 56 10.35 -11.89 -19.77
CA LYS A 56 10.26 -11.36 -21.13
C LYS A 56 9.06 -10.43 -21.39
N ASP A 57 8.51 -9.80 -20.32
CA ASP A 57 7.39 -8.87 -20.44
C ASP A 57 7.77 -7.55 -21.14
N TRP A 58 9.07 -7.29 -21.37
CA TRP A 58 9.56 -6.16 -22.16
C TRP A 58 8.95 -6.10 -23.57
N ARG A 59 8.51 -7.25 -24.11
CA ARG A 59 7.80 -7.31 -25.40
C ARG A 59 6.46 -6.60 -25.33
N THR A 60 5.75 -6.67 -24.20
CA THR A 60 4.49 -5.95 -23.99
C THR A 60 4.71 -4.43 -23.98
N LEU A 61 5.83 -3.95 -23.45
CA LEU A 61 6.13 -2.50 -23.43
C LEU A 61 6.23 -1.92 -24.85
N LYS A 62 6.72 -2.71 -25.82
CA LYS A 62 6.89 -2.26 -27.22
C LYS A 62 5.56 -2.03 -27.96
N ILE A 63 4.48 -2.66 -27.51
CA ILE A 63 3.17 -2.61 -28.17
C ILE A 63 2.16 -1.75 -27.39
N LEU A 64 2.59 -1.08 -26.31
CA LEU A 64 1.72 -0.19 -25.54
C LEU A 64 1.37 1.05 -26.36
N ASN A 65 0.07 1.38 -26.37
CA ASN A 65 -0.40 2.65 -26.95
C ASN A 65 -0.12 3.83 -26.01
N GLN A 66 -0.17 5.06 -26.56
CA GLN A 66 0.10 6.28 -25.83
C GLN A 66 -0.76 6.44 -24.57
N LYS A 67 -2.03 6.02 -24.60
CA LYS A 67 -2.94 6.08 -23.44
C LYS A 67 -2.44 5.23 -22.27
N LYS A 68 -1.95 4.02 -22.53
CA LYS A 68 -1.40 3.13 -21.50
C LYS A 68 -0.09 3.68 -20.92
N TRP A 69 0.76 4.27 -21.76
CA TRP A 69 1.97 4.97 -21.29
C TRP A 69 1.62 6.14 -20.38
N LEU A 70 0.68 6.98 -20.77
CA LEU A 70 0.22 8.10 -19.94
C LEU A 70 -0.35 7.62 -18.60
N MET A 71 -1.11 6.53 -18.60
CA MET A 71 -1.63 5.93 -17.36
C MET A 71 -0.53 5.37 -16.45
N LEU A 72 0.55 4.78 -17.00
CA LEU A 72 1.70 4.32 -16.23
C LEU A 72 2.47 5.51 -15.63
N VAL A 73 2.64 6.61 -16.40
CA VAL A 73 3.23 7.87 -15.89
C VAL A 73 2.38 8.44 -14.76
N LEU A 74 1.05 8.48 -14.94
CA LEU A 74 0.13 8.96 -13.92
C LEU A 74 0.17 8.07 -12.65
N ALA A 75 0.23 6.73 -12.82
CA ALA A 75 0.43 5.81 -11.70
C ALA A 75 1.77 6.08 -10.97
N GLY A 76 2.83 6.44 -11.69
CA GLY A 76 4.09 6.89 -11.11
C GLY A 76 3.94 8.18 -10.31
N LEU A 77 3.20 9.14 -10.84
CA LEU A 77 3.00 10.44 -10.18
C LEU A 77 2.15 10.32 -8.91
N ILE A 78 0.93 9.75 -9.02
CA ILE A 78 -0.03 9.68 -7.90
C ILE A 78 0.11 8.42 -7.04
N GLY A 79 0.99 7.51 -7.40
CA GLY A 79 1.24 6.27 -6.66
C GLY A 79 2.69 6.10 -6.23
N GLY A 80 3.62 6.42 -7.13
CA GLY A 80 5.06 6.17 -6.95
C GLY A 80 5.87 7.36 -6.43
N SER A 81 5.37 8.60 -6.47
CA SER A 81 6.16 9.78 -6.06
C SER A 81 5.47 10.64 -5.01
N ILE A 82 4.52 11.49 -5.38
CA ILE A 82 3.91 12.47 -4.47
C ILE A 82 3.43 11.82 -3.16
N PRO A 83 2.62 10.73 -3.18
CA PRO A 83 2.14 10.17 -1.93
C PRO A 83 3.25 9.53 -1.09
N PHE A 84 4.31 9.01 -1.69
CA PHE A 84 5.44 8.51 -0.94
C PHE A 84 6.20 9.63 -0.21
N LEU A 85 6.46 10.75 -0.89
CA LEU A 85 7.10 11.92 -0.29
C LEU A 85 6.25 12.45 0.89
N LEU A 86 4.95 12.57 0.70
CA LEU A 86 4.01 13.02 1.73
C LEU A 86 3.92 12.02 2.90
N PHE A 87 3.77 10.73 2.60
CA PHE A 87 3.60 9.69 3.61
C PHE A 87 4.82 9.57 4.52
N PHE A 88 6.03 9.46 3.96
CA PHE A 88 7.23 9.28 4.78
C PHE A 88 7.63 10.55 5.51
N LYS A 89 7.37 11.73 4.92
CA LYS A 89 7.48 12.98 5.68
C LYS A 89 6.48 13.03 6.83
N GLY A 90 5.22 12.69 6.59
CA GLY A 90 4.20 12.58 7.63
C GLY A 90 4.57 11.54 8.69
N LEU A 91 5.05 10.36 8.29
CA LEU A 91 5.45 9.29 9.20
C LEU A 91 6.64 9.68 10.10
N SER A 92 7.52 10.55 9.64
CA SER A 92 8.58 11.11 10.51
C SER A 92 8.03 11.99 11.63
N MET A 93 6.83 12.55 11.45
CA MET A 93 6.18 13.52 12.36
C MET A 93 5.09 12.90 13.24
N THR A 94 4.75 11.63 13.06
CA THR A 94 3.70 10.93 13.82
C THR A 94 4.16 9.52 14.23
N SER A 95 3.34 8.79 15.03
CA SER A 95 3.65 7.42 15.41
C SER A 95 3.39 6.43 14.26
N ALA A 96 4.06 5.25 14.31
CA ALA A 96 3.82 4.19 13.34
C ALA A 96 2.36 3.70 13.37
N ALA A 97 1.78 3.55 14.56
CA ALA A 97 0.38 3.11 14.74
C ALA A 97 -0.60 4.12 14.13
N GLN A 98 -0.41 5.42 14.41
CA GLN A 98 -1.26 6.49 13.86
C GLN A 98 -1.12 6.60 12.34
N GLY A 99 0.11 6.56 11.83
CA GLY A 99 0.36 6.55 10.39
C GLY A 99 -0.26 5.34 9.71
N ALA A 100 -0.15 4.15 10.31
CA ALA A 100 -0.80 2.94 9.82
C ALA A 100 -2.33 3.08 9.81
N PHE A 101 -2.93 3.60 10.89
CA PHE A 101 -4.37 3.81 10.97
C PHE A 101 -4.88 4.74 9.87
N ILE A 102 -4.29 5.95 9.73
CA ILE A 102 -4.69 6.91 8.70
C ILE A 102 -4.56 6.29 7.30
N HIS A 103 -3.46 5.60 7.04
CA HIS A 103 -3.28 4.91 5.76
C HIS A 103 -4.36 3.85 5.51
N LYS A 104 -4.84 3.16 6.54
CA LYS A 104 -5.87 2.12 6.37
C LYS A 104 -7.27 2.70 6.11
N THR A 105 -7.53 3.97 6.42
CA THR A 105 -8.78 4.64 5.96
C THR A 105 -8.90 4.66 4.43
N MET A 106 -7.81 4.35 3.71
CA MET A 106 -7.78 4.19 2.25
C MET A 106 -8.91 3.28 1.73
N PHE A 107 -9.33 2.27 2.51
CA PHE A 107 -10.47 1.41 2.13
C PHE A 107 -11.72 2.20 1.76
N ILE A 108 -12.06 3.24 2.52
CA ILE A 108 -13.26 4.07 2.27
C ILE A 108 -13.16 4.73 0.90
N TYR A 109 -12.02 5.38 0.63
CA TYR A 109 -11.80 6.11 -0.62
C TYR A 109 -11.70 5.19 -1.82
N VAL A 110 -11.01 4.05 -1.68
CA VAL A 110 -10.94 3.01 -2.71
C VAL A 110 -12.34 2.46 -3.02
N ALA A 111 -13.16 2.17 -2.00
CA ALA A 111 -14.52 1.67 -2.19
C ALA A 111 -15.38 2.66 -2.99
N LEU A 112 -15.33 3.94 -2.61
CA LEU A 112 -16.07 5.00 -3.31
C LEU A 112 -15.60 5.15 -4.76
N LEU A 113 -14.29 5.27 -4.98
CA LEU A 113 -13.72 5.44 -6.31
C LEU A 113 -13.95 4.20 -7.20
N ALA A 114 -13.85 2.98 -6.64
CA ALA A 114 -14.11 1.74 -7.37
C ALA A 114 -15.59 1.62 -7.79
N ALA A 115 -16.51 2.05 -6.94
CA ALA A 115 -17.94 2.08 -7.29
C ALA A 115 -18.21 3.03 -8.46
N VAL A 116 -17.59 4.22 -8.47
CA VAL A 116 -17.78 5.24 -9.51
C VAL A 116 -17.05 4.86 -10.81
N PHE A 117 -15.74 4.62 -10.74
CA PHE A 117 -14.89 4.49 -11.94
C PHE A 117 -14.82 3.06 -12.49
N LEU A 118 -14.90 2.05 -11.65
CA LEU A 118 -14.85 0.64 -12.07
C LEU A 118 -16.23 -0.03 -12.05
N ARG A 119 -17.27 0.69 -11.61
CA ARG A 119 -18.64 0.17 -11.43
C ARG A 119 -18.66 -1.11 -10.58
N GLU A 120 -17.75 -1.20 -9.60
CA GLU A 120 -17.72 -2.33 -8.68
C GLU A 120 -18.97 -2.32 -7.78
N LYS A 121 -19.76 -3.39 -7.85
CA LYS A 121 -20.86 -3.61 -6.89
C LYS A 121 -20.24 -4.10 -5.58
N ILE A 122 -20.24 -3.24 -4.55
CA ILE A 122 -19.77 -3.58 -3.21
C ILE A 122 -20.93 -4.26 -2.49
N SER A 123 -20.72 -5.50 -2.00
CA SER A 123 -21.75 -6.16 -1.22
C SER A 123 -21.90 -5.50 0.16
N ARG A 124 -23.14 -5.45 0.68
CA ARG A 124 -23.40 -4.90 2.03
C ARG A 124 -22.57 -5.58 3.10
N GLY A 125 -22.31 -6.89 2.95
CA GLY A 125 -21.45 -7.64 3.87
C GLY A 125 -19.99 -7.19 3.86
N VAL A 126 -19.40 -6.91 2.68
CA VAL A 126 -18.03 -6.38 2.58
C VAL A 126 -17.95 -4.96 3.15
N LEU A 127 -18.97 -4.14 2.92
CA LEU A 127 -19.04 -2.79 3.51
C LEU A 127 -19.12 -2.85 5.04
N ALA A 128 -20.04 -3.65 5.58
CA ALA A 128 -20.22 -3.82 7.02
C ALA A 128 -18.93 -4.37 7.69
N ALA A 129 -18.29 -5.37 7.08
CA ALA A 129 -17.05 -5.91 7.60
C ALA A 129 -15.91 -4.89 7.51
N GLY A 130 -15.82 -4.07 6.44
CA GLY A 130 -14.87 -2.98 6.32
C GLY A 130 -15.06 -1.91 7.40
N LEU A 131 -16.30 -1.53 7.68
CA LEU A 131 -16.63 -0.60 8.78
C LEU A 131 -16.26 -1.19 10.16
N LEU A 132 -16.54 -2.49 10.37
CA LEU A 132 -16.13 -3.19 11.58
C LEU A 132 -14.60 -3.21 11.76
N MET A 133 -13.85 -3.38 10.65
CA MET A 133 -12.38 -3.27 10.67
C MET A 133 -11.91 -1.85 11.02
N ILE A 134 -12.56 -0.82 10.50
CA ILE A 134 -12.25 0.57 10.85
C ILE A 134 -12.50 0.80 12.33
N LEU A 135 -13.64 0.35 12.87
CA LEU A 135 -13.94 0.44 14.29
C LEU A 135 -12.87 -0.28 15.14
N GLY A 136 -12.48 -1.49 14.75
CA GLY A 136 -11.39 -2.21 15.38
C GLY A 136 -10.07 -1.42 15.36
N ASN A 137 -9.75 -0.78 14.23
CA ASN A 137 -8.56 0.07 14.12
C ASN A 137 -8.64 1.34 14.98
N VAL A 138 -9.83 1.93 15.16
CA VAL A 138 -10.04 3.06 16.11
C VAL A 138 -9.73 2.63 17.55
N LEU A 139 -10.22 1.46 17.95
CA LEU A 139 -9.93 0.89 19.27
C LEU A 139 -8.47 0.56 19.48
N LEU A 140 -7.75 0.17 18.41
CA LEU A 140 -6.30 -0.07 18.42
C LEU A 140 -5.50 1.18 18.75
N LEU A 141 -5.96 2.36 18.37
CA LEU A 141 -5.34 3.65 18.74
C LEU A 141 -5.55 4.01 20.22
N GLY A 142 -6.36 3.24 20.96
CA GLY A 142 -6.56 3.41 22.38
C GLY A 142 -7.43 4.59 22.77
N LEU A 143 -8.33 5.07 21.87
CA LEU A 143 -9.20 6.23 22.09
C LEU A 143 -8.46 7.48 22.62
N ILE A 144 -7.13 7.53 22.42
CA ILE A 144 -6.35 8.69 22.86
C ILE A 144 -6.76 9.86 21.97
N PRO A 145 -7.14 11.01 22.53
CA PRO A 145 -7.36 12.21 21.76
C PRO A 145 -6.02 12.70 21.22
N HIS A 146 -5.56 12.10 20.15
CA HIS A 146 -4.42 12.62 19.42
C HIS A 146 -4.87 13.89 18.70
N ARG A 147 -4.21 15.00 19.02
CA ARG A 147 -4.38 16.21 18.22
C ARG A 147 -3.91 15.88 16.81
N PHE A 148 -4.82 16.01 15.85
CA PHE A 148 -4.49 15.86 14.44
C PHE A 148 -3.45 16.89 14.05
N GLY A 149 -2.26 16.43 13.66
CA GLY A 149 -1.12 17.27 13.32
C GLY A 149 -0.85 17.35 11.82
N TRP A 150 0.11 18.15 11.43
CA TRP A 150 0.55 18.28 10.05
C TRP A 150 0.99 16.95 9.44
N GLY A 151 1.70 16.10 10.22
CA GLY A 151 2.11 14.78 9.77
C GLY A 151 0.93 13.89 9.37
N ASP A 152 -0.16 13.97 10.14
CA ASP A 152 -1.37 13.21 9.87
C ASP A 152 -2.07 13.68 8.60
N GLY A 153 -2.09 15.02 8.37
CA GLY A 153 -2.61 15.62 7.14
C GLY A 153 -1.83 15.18 5.90
N LEU A 154 -0.50 15.10 5.98
CA LEU A 154 0.35 14.61 4.89
C LEU A 154 0.06 13.13 4.58
N ILE A 155 -0.09 12.30 5.61
CA ILE A 155 -0.44 10.88 5.44
C ILE A 155 -1.84 10.72 4.85
N LEU A 156 -2.81 11.52 5.28
CA LEU A 156 -4.16 11.49 4.74
C LEU A 156 -4.17 11.84 3.25
N LEU A 157 -3.47 12.90 2.85
CA LEU A 157 -3.36 13.29 1.45
C LEU A 157 -2.68 12.20 0.61
N ALA A 158 -1.60 11.59 1.12
CA ALA A 158 -0.96 10.44 0.49
C ALA A 158 -1.94 9.26 0.33
N THR A 159 -2.77 9.02 1.33
CA THR A 159 -3.77 7.95 1.35
C THR A 159 -4.83 8.15 0.27
N LEU A 160 -5.29 9.39 0.07
CA LEU A 160 -6.23 9.75 -1.00
C LEU A 160 -5.62 9.52 -2.39
N LEU A 161 -4.37 9.93 -2.59
CA LEU A 161 -3.66 9.71 -3.86
C LEU A 161 -3.47 8.21 -4.14
N TRP A 162 -3.08 7.41 -3.15
CA TRP A 162 -2.97 5.97 -3.29
C TRP A 162 -4.30 5.27 -3.52
N ALA A 163 -5.40 5.81 -3.00
CA ALA A 163 -6.73 5.28 -3.32
C ALA A 163 -7.04 5.45 -4.80
N GLY A 164 -6.77 6.62 -5.37
CA GLY A 164 -6.91 6.88 -6.81
C GLY A 164 -6.00 5.99 -7.65
N GLU A 165 -4.73 5.85 -7.24
CA GLU A 165 -3.77 4.96 -7.90
C GLU A 165 -4.21 3.49 -7.89
N SER A 166 -4.75 3.00 -6.77
CA SER A 166 -5.22 1.61 -6.66
C SER A 166 -6.34 1.30 -7.67
N VAL A 167 -7.23 2.25 -7.91
CA VAL A 167 -8.32 2.14 -8.90
C VAL A 167 -7.74 2.21 -10.32
N LEU A 168 -6.82 3.14 -10.59
CA LEU A 168 -6.12 3.26 -11.87
C LEU A 168 -5.34 1.97 -12.19
N SER A 169 -4.60 1.46 -11.21
CA SER A 169 -3.84 0.22 -11.36
C SER A 169 -4.73 -0.99 -11.55
N LYS A 170 -5.88 -1.07 -10.87
CA LYS A 170 -6.87 -2.12 -11.13
C LYS A 170 -7.36 -2.12 -12.57
N TYR A 171 -7.59 -0.93 -13.12
CA TYR A 171 -7.93 -0.78 -14.55
C TYR A 171 -6.77 -1.22 -15.47
N LEU A 172 -5.54 -0.82 -15.19
CA LEU A 172 -4.37 -1.23 -15.98
C LEU A 172 -4.15 -2.75 -15.95
N LEU A 173 -4.40 -3.39 -14.81
CA LEU A 173 -4.24 -4.84 -14.62
C LEU A 173 -5.25 -5.70 -15.40
N THR A 174 -6.29 -5.10 -16.02
CA THR A 174 -7.17 -5.82 -16.95
C THR A 174 -6.38 -6.30 -18.18
N ASP A 175 -5.45 -5.50 -18.68
CA ASP A 175 -4.74 -5.73 -19.93
C ASP A 175 -3.25 -5.99 -19.71
N LEU A 176 -2.66 -5.47 -18.63
CA LEU A 176 -1.22 -5.53 -18.39
C LEU A 176 -0.83 -6.59 -17.35
N PRO A 177 0.34 -7.21 -17.50
CA PRO A 177 0.97 -7.97 -16.42
C PRO A 177 1.24 -7.09 -15.20
N ALA A 178 1.08 -7.66 -13.99
CA ALA A 178 1.35 -6.94 -12.74
C ALA A 178 2.76 -6.32 -12.71
N ARG A 179 3.76 -7.03 -13.25
CA ARG A 179 5.16 -6.58 -13.32
C ARG A 179 5.33 -5.25 -14.04
N ILE A 180 4.59 -5.05 -15.15
CA ILE A 180 4.62 -3.78 -15.91
C ILE A 180 4.00 -2.64 -15.10
N VAL A 181 2.89 -2.90 -14.40
CA VAL A 181 2.24 -1.87 -13.57
C VAL A 181 3.13 -1.49 -12.39
N ILE A 182 3.78 -2.47 -11.73
CA ILE A 182 4.75 -2.23 -10.65
C ILE A 182 5.91 -1.38 -11.18
N TRP A 183 6.51 -1.80 -12.29
CA TRP A 183 7.63 -1.08 -12.89
C TRP A 183 7.24 0.35 -13.26
N GLY A 184 6.14 0.55 -13.98
CA GLY A 184 5.69 1.87 -14.39
C GLY A 184 5.49 2.81 -13.19
N ARG A 185 4.82 2.32 -12.14
CA ARG A 185 4.64 3.07 -10.90
C ARG A 185 5.97 3.45 -10.25
N MET A 186 6.90 2.50 -10.09
CA MET A 186 8.15 2.74 -9.39
C MET A 186 9.16 3.50 -10.24
N PHE A 187 9.27 3.19 -11.53
CA PHE A 187 10.17 3.87 -12.44
C PHE A 187 9.79 5.35 -12.63
N PHE A 188 8.57 5.63 -13.06
CA PHE A 188 8.14 7.03 -13.23
C PHE A 188 8.08 7.76 -11.88
N GLY A 189 7.69 7.04 -10.79
CA GLY A 189 7.76 7.59 -9.45
C GLY A 189 9.18 8.01 -9.06
N SER A 190 10.18 7.19 -9.37
CA SER A 190 11.60 7.52 -9.15
C SER A 190 12.06 8.73 -9.96
N VAL A 191 11.63 8.82 -11.24
CA VAL A 191 11.94 9.99 -12.09
C VAL A 191 11.39 11.29 -11.47
N PHE A 192 10.14 11.27 -11.00
CA PHE A 192 9.55 12.45 -10.34
C PHE A 192 10.23 12.79 -9.01
N ILE A 193 10.66 11.78 -8.22
CA ILE A 193 11.39 12.01 -6.98
C ILE A 193 12.80 12.56 -7.25
N LEU A 194 13.50 12.06 -8.27
CA LEU A 194 14.78 12.61 -8.70
C LEU A 194 14.64 14.07 -9.13
N LEU A 195 13.60 14.40 -9.88
CA LEU A 195 13.29 15.79 -10.23
C LEU A 195 13.02 16.64 -8.98
N PHE A 196 12.26 16.12 -8.02
CA PHE A 196 12.04 16.79 -6.73
C PHE A 196 13.37 17.03 -6.00
N TRP A 197 14.29 16.06 -5.93
CA TRP A 197 15.58 16.24 -5.30
C TRP A 197 16.43 17.33 -5.98
N LEU A 198 16.41 17.37 -7.32
CA LEU A 198 17.13 18.41 -8.08
C LEU A 198 16.54 19.80 -7.82
N LEU A 199 15.21 19.94 -7.85
CA LEU A 199 14.55 21.24 -7.67
C LEU A 199 14.63 21.75 -6.22
N THR A 200 14.74 20.87 -5.23
CA THR A 200 14.81 21.23 -3.80
C THR A 200 16.23 21.22 -3.23
N GLY A 201 17.25 21.00 -4.07
CA GLY A 201 18.66 20.97 -3.63
C GLY A 201 19.03 19.76 -2.77
N GLN A 202 18.19 18.70 -2.74
CA GLN A 202 18.44 17.53 -1.89
C GLN A 202 19.31 16.46 -2.55
N PHE A 203 19.73 16.66 -3.79
CA PHE A 203 20.50 15.67 -4.54
C PHE A 203 21.84 15.33 -3.86
N ALA A 204 22.54 16.34 -3.32
CA ALA A 204 23.78 16.12 -2.57
C ALA A 204 23.57 15.23 -1.33
N LEU A 205 22.48 15.41 -0.60
CA LEU A 205 22.11 14.56 0.54
C LEU A 205 21.85 13.11 0.12
N ALA A 206 21.31 12.91 -1.08
CA ALA A 206 21.05 11.57 -1.59
C ALA A 206 22.34 10.80 -1.89
N LEU A 207 23.43 11.49 -2.22
CA LEU A 207 24.76 10.90 -2.46
C LEU A 207 25.55 10.69 -1.16
N ALA A 208 25.19 11.35 -0.07
CA ALA A 208 25.89 11.32 1.21
C ALA A 208 25.31 10.29 2.21
N VAL A 209 24.63 9.25 1.72
CA VAL A 209 24.01 8.22 2.57
C VAL A 209 25.10 7.31 3.16
N ASP A 210 25.08 7.14 4.48
CA ASP A 210 26.02 6.27 5.21
C ASP A 210 25.58 4.79 5.24
N SER A 211 26.43 3.91 5.78
CA SER A 211 26.18 2.47 5.83
C SER A 211 24.96 2.07 6.66
N ALA A 212 24.70 2.76 7.77
CA ALA A 212 23.53 2.48 8.62
C ALA A 212 22.23 2.88 7.90
N GLN A 213 22.24 4.02 7.23
CA GLN A 213 21.15 4.51 6.41
C GLN A 213 20.84 3.57 5.22
N ILE A 214 21.90 3.07 4.55
CA ILE A 214 21.78 2.07 3.47
C ILE A 214 21.07 0.81 3.98
N GLY A 215 21.41 0.34 5.19
CA GLY A 215 20.76 -0.82 5.81
C GLY A 215 19.23 -0.64 5.93
N TRP A 216 18.79 0.50 6.46
CA TRP A 216 17.36 0.82 6.57
C TRP A 216 16.67 0.97 5.21
N ILE A 217 17.33 1.59 4.25
CA ILE A 217 16.83 1.73 2.87
C ILE A 217 16.66 0.33 2.24
N ALA A 218 17.67 -0.53 2.35
CA ALA A 218 17.67 -1.87 1.76
C ALA A 218 16.53 -2.74 2.31
N VAL A 219 16.42 -2.87 3.64
CA VAL A 219 15.36 -3.65 4.29
C VAL A 219 13.98 -3.14 3.88
N SER A 220 13.78 -1.82 3.93
CA SER A 220 12.52 -1.20 3.54
C SER A 220 12.20 -1.36 2.05
N SER A 221 13.22 -1.42 1.19
CA SER A 221 13.07 -1.67 -0.26
C SER A 221 12.60 -3.10 -0.54
N VAL A 222 13.15 -4.08 0.19
CA VAL A 222 12.70 -5.48 0.09
C VAL A 222 11.24 -5.60 0.51
N LEU A 223 10.85 -4.96 1.61
CA LEU A 223 9.45 -4.93 2.05
C LEU A 223 8.55 -4.23 1.02
N LEU A 224 8.98 -3.12 0.45
CA LEU A 224 8.22 -2.41 -0.58
C LEU A 224 8.08 -3.23 -1.86
N PHE A 225 9.14 -3.92 -2.29
CA PHE A 225 9.08 -4.82 -3.44
C PHE A 225 8.11 -5.99 -3.19
N GLY A 226 8.22 -6.64 -2.02
CA GLY A 226 7.31 -7.71 -1.60
C GLY A 226 5.84 -7.25 -1.55
N TYR A 227 5.60 -6.05 -0.97
CA TYR A 227 4.29 -5.40 -0.96
C TYR A 227 3.76 -5.22 -2.40
N ALA A 228 4.54 -4.58 -3.26
CA ALA A 228 4.11 -4.31 -4.63
C ALA A 228 3.88 -5.61 -5.42
N ALA A 229 4.78 -6.59 -5.31
CA ALA A 229 4.67 -7.87 -5.97
C ALA A 229 3.39 -8.63 -5.58
N THR A 230 3.08 -8.68 -4.29
CA THR A 230 1.87 -9.37 -3.79
C THR A 230 0.60 -8.57 -4.06
N TRP A 231 0.62 -7.25 -3.86
CA TRP A 231 -0.51 -6.36 -4.09
C TRP A 231 -1.00 -6.41 -5.54
N TYR A 232 -0.15 -6.05 -6.50
CA TYR A 232 -0.57 -5.97 -7.91
C TYR A 232 -0.87 -7.35 -8.50
N SER A 233 -0.13 -8.38 -8.10
CA SER A 233 -0.44 -9.74 -8.52
C SER A 233 -1.77 -10.24 -7.96
N GLY A 234 -2.10 -9.91 -6.71
CA GLY A 234 -3.37 -10.24 -6.08
C GLY A 234 -4.52 -9.39 -6.64
N LEU A 235 -4.30 -8.08 -6.79
CA LEU A 235 -5.28 -7.13 -7.29
C LEU A 235 -5.78 -7.47 -8.69
N LYS A 236 -4.98 -8.13 -9.51
CA LYS A 236 -5.42 -8.63 -10.82
C LYS A 236 -6.65 -9.53 -10.72
N TYR A 237 -6.79 -10.32 -9.65
CA TYR A 237 -7.81 -11.37 -9.49
C TYR A 237 -8.92 -11.03 -8.50
N VAL A 238 -8.74 -10.00 -7.67
CA VAL A 238 -9.65 -9.61 -6.60
C VAL A 238 -10.23 -8.23 -6.91
N LYS A 239 -11.46 -7.95 -6.47
CA LYS A 239 -12.02 -6.60 -6.51
C LYS A 239 -11.13 -5.65 -5.68
N VAL A 240 -10.90 -4.42 -6.18
CA VAL A 240 -10.02 -3.49 -5.47
C VAL A 240 -10.60 -3.06 -4.12
N SER A 241 -11.93 -2.95 -4.02
CA SER A 241 -12.62 -2.68 -2.76
C SER A 241 -12.41 -3.77 -1.71
N ALA A 242 -12.46 -5.06 -2.10
CA ALA A 242 -12.19 -6.17 -1.19
C ALA A 242 -10.70 -6.25 -0.81
N ALA A 243 -9.81 -6.00 -1.77
CA ALA A 243 -8.37 -5.96 -1.52
C ALA A 243 -7.99 -4.86 -0.53
N ALA A 244 -8.54 -3.64 -0.70
CA ALA A 244 -8.33 -2.53 0.22
C ALA A 244 -8.89 -2.80 1.62
N ALA A 245 -10.03 -3.51 1.72
CA ALA A 245 -10.57 -3.92 3.01
C ALA A 245 -9.62 -4.89 3.74
N ILE A 246 -9.10 -5.92 3.06
CA ILE A 246 -8.14 -6.86 3.68
C ILE A 246 -6.85 -6.15 4.10
N LEU A 247 -6.43 -5.11 3.40
CA LEU A 247 -5.24 -4.33 3.72
C LEU A 247 -5.32 -3.65 5.11
N LEU A 248 -6.54 -3.47 5.67
CA LEU A 248 -6.73 -2.97 7.03
C LEU A 248 -6.06 -3.85 8.10
N LEU A 249 -5.85 -5.15 7.83
CA LEU A 249 -5.10 -6.05 8.71
C LEU A 249 -3.66 -5.60 8.99
N GLY A 250 -3.07 -4.77 8.14
CA GLY A 250 -1.74 -4.24 8.37
C GLY A 250 -1.63 -3.38 9.63
N SER A 251 -2.71 -2.69 10.04
CA SER A 251 -2.68 -1.82 11.23
C SER A 251 -2.52 -2.60 12.54
N PRO A 252 -3.31 -3.65 12.85
CA PRO A 252 -3.06 -4.50 14.01
C PRO A 252 -1.63 -5.05 14.07
N ILE A 253 -1.08 -5.45 12.92
CA ILE A 253 0.29 -5.96 12.86
C ILE A 253 1.30 -4.87 13.25
N THR A 254 1.16 -3.65 12.69
CA THR A 254 2.02 -2.52 13.07
C THR A 254 1.91 -2.22 14.57
N THR A 255 0.68 -2.22 15.11
CA THR A 255 0.44 -1.94 16.53
C THR A 255 1.05 -3.02 17.43
N LEU A 256 0.84 -4.30 17.10
CA LEU A 256 1.44 -5.41 17.86
C LEU A 256 2.98 -5.37 17.85
N LEU A 257 3.58 -5.01 16.71
CA LEU A 257 5.03 -4.84 16.63
C LEU A 257 5.49 -3.65 17.49
N SER A 258 4.76 -2.53 17.47
CA SER A 258 5.07 -1.37 18.32
C SER A 258 5.00 -1.74 19.81
N LEU A 259 3.97 -2.47 20.24
CA LEU A 259 3.85 -2.97 21.61
C LEU A 259 5.01 -3.90 21.99
N ALA A 260 5.32 -4.87 21.14
CA ALA A 260 6.34 -5.90 21.42
C ALA A 260 7.77 -5.34 21.47
N PHE A 261 8.10 -4.39 20.60
CA PHE A 261 9.46 -3.87 20.46
C PHE A 261 9.71 -2.55 21.20
N LEU A 262 8.65 -1.78 21.50
CA LEU A 262 8.76 -0.52 22.23
C LEU A 262 8.39 -0.66 23.73
N GLY A 263 8.03 -1.86 24.19
CA GLY A 263 7.71 -2.13 25.59
C GLY A 263 6.41 -1.49 26.07
N GLU A 264 5.52 -1.10 25.15
CA GLU A 264 4.23 -0.52 25.50
C GLU A 264 3.31 -1.58 26.11
N GLN A 265 2.43 -1.19 27.04
CA GLN A 265 1.41 -2.11 27.59
C GLN A 265 0.17 -2.11 26.69
N ILE A 266 -0.34 -3.33 26.43
CA ILE A 266 -1.57 -3.46 25.65
C ILE A 266 -2.79 -3.07 26.47
N LEU A 267 -3.59 -2.14 25.97
CA LEU A 267 -4.85 -1.75 26.59
C LEU A 267 -5.97 -2.75 26.23
N VAL A 268 -6.97 -2.86 27.11
CA VAL A 268 -8.16 -3.69 26.83
C VAL A 268 -8.84 -3.28 25.51
N SER A 269 -8.96 -1.98 25.26
CA SER A 269 -9.50 -1.46 23.98
C SER A 269 -8.72 -1.95 22.78
N GLN A 270 -7.38 -2.01 22.87
CA GLN A 270 -6.52 -2.49 21.79
C GLN A 270 -6.72 -4.00 21.55
N THR A 271 -6.85 -4.79 22.61
CA THR A 271 -7.16 -6.22 22.50
C THR A 271 -8.51 -6.44 21.79
N VAL A 272 -9.55 -5.72 22.20
CA VAL A 272 -10.86 -5.76 21.53
C VAL A 272 -10.73 -5.32 20.06
N GLY A 273 -9.98 -4.26 19.78
CA GLY A 273 -9.70 -3.77 18.42
C GLY A 273 -9.04 -4.82 17.53
N ILE A 274 -8.04 -5.56 18.05
CA ILE A 274 -7.38 -6.68 17.34
C ILE A 274 -8.42 -7.76 16.99
N ILE A 275 -9.21 -8.21 17.99
CA ILE A 275 -10.21 -9.28 17.80
C ILE A 275 -11.23 -8.88 16.75
N LEU A 276 -11.78 -7.66 16.82
CA LEU A 276 -12.75 -7.14 15.86
C LEU A 276 -12.16 -7.09 14.44
N THR A 277 -10.93 -6.60 14.30
CA THR A 277 -10.27 -6.50 13.00
C THR A 277 -10.01 -7.88 12.39
N LEU A 278 -9.56 -8.85 13.19
CA LEU A 278 -9.35 -10.23 12.74
C LEU A 278 -10.67 -10.92 12.36
N ALA A 279 -11.72 -10.78 13.17
CA ALA A 279 -13.04 -11.34 12.88
C ALA A 279 -13.63 -10.78 11.57
N ALA A 280 -13.54 -9.46 11.39
CA ALA A 280 -13.99 -8.79 10.17
C ALA A 280 -13.19 -9.22 8.94
N ALA A 281 -11.88 -9.45 9.06
CA ALA A 281 -11.05 -9.96 7.97
C ALA A 281 -11.47 -11.36 7.52
N VAL A 282 -11.72 -12.26 8.49
CA VAL A 282 -12.25 -13.60 8.21
C VAL A 282 -13.62 -13.51 7.49
N LEU A 283 -14.47 -12.58 7.91
CA LEU A 283 -15.76 -12.34 7.27
C LEU A 283 -15.60 -11.87 5.82
N ILE A 284 -14.73 -10.88 5.56
CA ILE A 284 -14.44 -10.42 4.19
C ILE A 284 -13.91 -11.56 3.33
N PHE A 285 -12.99 -12.35 3.86
CA PHE A 285 -12.43 -13.49 3.15
C PHE A 285 -13.52 -14.51 2.75
N LYS A 286 -14.40 -14.88 3.69
CA LYS A 286 -15.52 -15.81 3.43
C LYS A 286 -16.53 -15.23 2.41
N LEU A 287 -16.89 -13.95 2.55
CA LEU A 287 -17.85 -13.31 1.64
C LEU A 287 -17.27 -13.17 0.22
N SER A 288 -15.98 -12.83 0.11
CA SER A 288 -15.31 -12.70 -1.18
C SER A 288 -15.13 -14.05 -1.89
N SER A 289 -14.90 -15.13 -1.16
CA SER A 289 -14.79 -16.48 -1.72
C SER A 289 -16.15 -17.05 -2.18
N ARG A 290 -17.23 -16.84 -1.43
CA ARG A 290 -18.60 -17.28 -1.82
C ARG A 290 -19.08 -16.63 -3.13
N TYR A 291 -18.89 -15.33 -3.29
CA TYR A 291 -19.24 -14.62 -4.53
C TYR A 291 -18.53 -15.17 -5.76
N VAL A 292 -17.37 -15.78 -5.57
CA VAL A 292 -16.56 -16.43 -6.61
C VAL A 292 -17.19 -17.77 -7.05
N GLN A 293 -17.65 -18.57 -6.09
CA GLN A 293 -18.27 -19.88 -6.35
C GLN A 293 -19.61 -19.73 -7.07
N GLU A 294 -20.46 -18.80 -6.65
CA GLU A 294 -21.75 -18.54 -7.27
C GLU A 294 -21.63 -18.06 -8.74
N LYS A 295 -20.62 -17.24 -9.05
CA LYS A 295 -20.40 -16.77 -10.41
C LYS A 295 -19.83 -17.86 -11.33
N SER A 296 -19.05 -18.81 -10.80
CA SER A 296 -18.57 -19.97 -11.54
C SER A 296 -19.68 -20.98 -11.81
N ALA A 297 -20.60 -21.17 -10.86
CA ALA A 297 -21.76 -22.05 -10.99
C ALA A 297 -22.83 -21.54 -11.97
N ARG A 298 -22.90 -20.20 -12.20
CA ARG A 298 -23.82 -19.59 -13.19
C ARG A 298 -23.23 -19.46 -14.59
N ALA A 299 -21.96 -19.79 -14.78
CA ALA A 299 -21.25 -19.72 -16.06
C ALA A 299 -21.05 -21.11 -16.71
N VAL A 300 -21.55 -22.17 -16.08
CA VAL A 300 -21.73 -23.54 -16.56
C VAL A 300 -23.22 -23.78 -16.79
#